data_8760cef7a0745e824c5bba18f0de8845
#
_entry.id   8760cef7a0745e824c5bba18f0de8845
#
_cell.length_a   1.000
_cell.length_b   1.000
_cell.length_c   1.000
_cell.angle_alpha   90.00
_cell.angle_beta   90.00
_cell.angle_gamma   90.00
#
_symmetry.space_group_name_H-M   'P 1'
#
loop_
_entity.id
_entity.type
_entity.pdbx_description
1 polymer ?
#
loop_
_entity_poly.entity_id
_entity_poly.type
_entity_poly.pdbx_seq_one_letter_code
_entity_poly.pdbx_strand_id
1 'polypeptide(L)'
;MQLTFVRPATTDGRSAGPVGCPAGPGGVTDLLSGLSRTEPPERPEGVCIRRISQDRESIERIGRLYFRSYPDGEAGICEEAVADVEATSAGDYGTWVPEACLVAEEGGEPVGAILVTDNPPWDDVEGLIFIIDLFVAPGKRGRGIGGALVGAALAAVGDREVGLRVESENAAARRIYERHGFAAR
;
A
#
# COMPACT_ATOMS: atom_id res chain seq x y z
N MET A 1 15.01 15.50 4.69
CA MET A 1 14.79 15.87 3.26
C MET A 1 13.93 14.79 2.62
N GLN A 2 12.80 15.17 2.07
CA GLN A 2 11.87 14.24 1.43
C GLN A 2 12.30 13.96 -0.01
N LEU A 3 12.32 12.70 -0.41
CA LEU A 3 12.68 12.26 -1.75
C LEU A 3 11.43 11.78 -2.48
N THR A 4 11.26 12.18 -3.74
CA THR A 4 10.22 11.65 -4.62
C THR A 4 10.75 10.40 -5.33
N PHE A 5 9.98 9.32 -5.27
CA PHE A 5 10.25 8.07 -5.96
C PHE A 5 9.15 7.80 -6.97
N VAL A 6 9.53 7.29 -8.13
CA VAL A 6 8.57 6.93 -9.19
C VAL A 6 8.90 5.53 -9.71
N ARG A 7 7.86 4.73 -9.91
CA ARG A 7 7.91 3.49 -10.68
C ARG A 7 7.25 3.75 -12.03
N PRO A 8 7.99 3.65 -13.13
CA PRO A 8 7.44 3.87 -14.46
C PRO A 8 6.35 2.85 -14.82
N ALA A 9 5.47 3.25 -15.73
CA ALA A 9 4.47 2.35 -16.30
C ALA A 9 5.16 1.16 -16.98
N THR A 10 4.61 -0.04 -16.80
CA THR A 10 5.09 -1.24 -17.49
C THR A 10 4.28 -1.43 -18.78
N THR A 11 4.99 -1.68 -19.89
CA THR A 11 4.38 -1.84 -21.23
C THR A 11 3.76 -3.22 -21.47
N ASP A 12 3.70 -4.09 -20.48
CA ASP A 12 3.16 -5.44 -20.62
C ASP A 12 1.70 -5.51 -20.12
N GLY A 13 0.78 -5.43 -21.08
CA GLY A 13 -0.67 -5.39 -20.87
C GLY A 13 -1.26 -6.67 -20.28
N ARG A 14 -1.15 -6.89 -18.97
CA ARG A 14 -1.90 -7.93 -18.26
C ARG A 14 -2.38 -7.46 -16.90
N SER A 15 -3.67 -7.22 -16.83
CA SER A 15 -4.44 -7.01 -15.61
C SER A 15 -4.39 -8.27 -14.72
N ALA A 16 -3.85 -8.14 -13.51
CA ALA A 16 -4.01 -9.15 -12.46
C ALA A 16 -5.35 -8.96 -11.77
N GLY A 17 -6.20 -9.97 -11.78
CA GLY A 17 -7.51 -9.97 -11.11
C GLY A 17 -7.43 -9.87 -9.58
N PRO A 18 -8.57 -9.62 -8.90
CA PRO A 18 -8.61 -9.33 -7.48
C PRO A 18 -8.12 -10.50 -6.63
N VAL A 19 -7.27 -10.18 -5.66
CA VAL A 19 -6.69 -11.14 -4.72
C VAL A 19 -7.70 -11.44 -3.61
N GLY A 20 -8.48 -12.50 -3.78
CA GLY A 20 -9.40 -13.01 -2.75
C GLY A 20 -8.67 -13.79 -1.65
N CYS A 21 -9.19 -13.73 -0.40
CA CYS A 21 -8.81 -14.66 0.66
C CYS A 21 -9.17 -16.10 0.25
N PRO A 22 -8.37 -17.13 0.54
CA PRO A 22 -8.67 -18.49 0.13
C PRO A 22 -9.82 -19.07 0.95
N ALA A 23 -10.89 -19.48 0.27
CA ALA A 23 -11.77 -20.53 0.75
C ALA A 23 -11.07 -21.88 0.46
N GLY A 24 -11.09 -22.80 1.41
CA GLY A 24 -10.47 -24.10 1.54
C GLY A 24 -10.17 -24.97 0.32
N PRO A 25 -9.62 -26.19 0.50
CA PRO A 25 -8.77 -26.85 -0.48
C PRO A 25 -9.53 -27.52 -1.62
N GLY A 26 -9.10 -27.28 -2.85
CA GLY A 26 -9.54 -28.01 -4.03
C GLY A 26 -8.62 -27.68 -5.20
N GLY A 27 -7.77 -28.64 -5.54
CA GLY A 27 -6.75 -28.49 -6.57
C GLY A 27 -7.29 -28.35 -8.00
N VAL A 28 -6.43 -27.89 -8.88
CA VAL A 28 -6.04 -28.51 -10.16
C VAL A 28 -4.85 -27.76 -10.74
N THR A 29 -3.81 -28.52 -11.03
CA THR A 29 -2.62 -28.19 -11.82
C THR A 29 -3.00 -27.84 -13.26
N ASP A 30 -2.37 -26.81 -13.85
CA ASP A 30 -1.95 -26.95 -15.24
C ASP A 30 -0.68 -26.14 -15.57
N LEU A 31 0.20 -26.83 -16.27
CA LEU A 31 1.49 -26.42 -16.80
C LEU A 31 1.30 -25.39 -17.92
N LEU A 32 2.06 -24.31 -17.92
CA LEU A 32 2.67 -23.75 -19.14
C LEU A 32 3.87 -22.84 -18.83
N SER A 33 4.92 -23.12 -19.52
CA SER A 33 6.30 -22.68 -19.50
C SER A 33 6.55 -21.17 -19.69
N GLY A 34 7.54 -20.67 -18.92
CA GLY A 34 8.55 -19.77 -19.44
C GLY A 34 8.18 -18.33 -19.72
N LEU A 35 7.88 -17.54 -18.68
CA LEU A 35 8.11 -16.09 -18.64
C LEU A 35 8.34 -15.73 -17.18
N SER A 36 9.34 -14.90 -16.91
CA SER A 36 9.70 -14.45 -15.56
C SER A 36 8.45 -13.89 -14.86
N ARG A 37 7.76 -14.75 -14.11
CA ARG A 37 6.75 -14.34 -13.17
C ARG A 37 7.51 -13.65 -12.04
N THR A 38 7.29 -12.37 -11.87
CA THR A 38 7.44 -11.76 -10.56
C THR A 38 6.46 -12.52 -9.66
N GLU A 39 6.96 -13.44 -8.84
CA GLU A 39 6.13 -14.15 -7.87
C GLU A 39 5.38 -13.12 -7.04
N PRO A 40 4.07 -13.33 -6.78
CA PRO A 40 3.35 -12.45 -5.87
C PRO A 40 4.14 -12.43 -4.56
N PRO A 41 4.35 -11.24 -3.96
CA PRO A 41 5.15 -11.12 -2.76
C PRO A 41 4.65 -12.12 -1.72
N GLU A 42 5.57 -12.93 -1.15
CA GLU A 42 5.25 -13.90 -0.10
C GLU A 42 4.45 -13.19 0.98
N ARG A 43 3.22 -13.66 1.19
CA ARG A 43 2.38 -13.11 2.25
C ARG A 43 2.96 -13.52 3.59
N PRO A 44 3.15 -12.59 4.52
CA PRO A 44 3.56 -12.94 5.86
C PRO A 44 2.57 -13.92 6.47
N GLU A 45 3.06 -14.96 7.13
CA GLU A 45 2.25 -15.99 7.77
C GLU A 45 1.24 -15.37 8.76
N GLY A 46 -0.02 -15.81 8.69
CA GLY A 46 -1.10 -15.32 9.56
C GLY A 46 -1.64 -13.93 9.22
N VAL A 47 -1.18 -13.30 8.12
CA VAL A 47 -1.63 -11.98 7.70
C VAL A 47 -2.54 -12.08 6.47
N CYS A 48 -3.72 -11.46 6.56
CA CYS A 48 -4.66 -11.30 5.44
C CYS A 48 -4.58 -9.86 4.92
N ILE A 49 -4.47 -9.68 3.60
CA ILE A 49 -4.53 -8.35 2.96
C ILE A 49 -5.87 -8.23 2.24
N ARG A 50 -6.61 -7.17 2.54
CA ARG A 50 -7.90 -6.86 1.92
C ARG A 50 -8.03 -5.37 1.61
N ARG A 51 -9.02 -5.01 0.81
CA ARG A 51 -9.36 -3.60 0.53
C ARG A 51 -9.86 -2.91 1.79
N ILE A 52 -9.50 -1.65 1.95
CA ILE A 52 -10.07 -0.78 2.98
C ILE A 52 -11.47 -0.38 2.50
N SER A 53 -12.46 -0.59 3.35
CA SER A 53 -13.81 -0.04 3.14
C SER A 53 -13.82 1.45 3.52
N GLN A 54 -14.52 2.27 2.74
CA GLN A 54 -14.66 3.71 3.02
C GLN A 54 -15.80 4.02 4.02
N ASP A 55 -16.32 3.02 4.73
CA ASP A 55 -17.22 3.29 5.84
C ASP A 55 -16.46 3.90 7.03
N ARG A 56 -17.21 4.68 7.82
CA ARG A 56 -16.64 5.45 8.93
C ARG A 56 -15.85 4.58 9.92
N GLU A 57 -16.36 3.40 10.24
CA GLU A 57 -15.72 2.52 11.22
C GLU A 57 -14.36 2.01 10.69
N SER A 58 -14.32 1.61 9.42
CA SER A 58 -13.09 1.17 8.76
C SER A 58 -12.06 2.28 8.70
N ILE A 59 -12.45 3.49 8.28
CA ILE A 59 -11.56 4.66 8.21
C ILE A 59 -11.02 5.02 9.60
N GLU A 60 -11.87 5.06 10.62
CA GLU A 60 -11.45 5.32 11.99
C GLU A 60 -10.46 4.27 12.52
N ARG A 61 -10.66 2.97 12.22
CA ARG A 61 -9.72 1.90 12.58
C ARG A 61 -8.35 2.08 11.91
N ILE A 62 -8.33 2.51 10.64
CA ILE A 62 -7.09 2.79 9.91
C ILE A 62 -6.40 4.03 10.48
N GLY A 63 -7.12 5.11 10.79
CA GLY A 63 -6.57 6.31 11.44
C GLY A 63 -5.94 6.01 12.81
N ARG A 64 -6.57 5.17 13.62
CA ARG A 64 -5.99 4.69 14.88
C ARG A 64 -4.74 3.84 14.68
N LEU A 65 -4.68 3.03 13.61
CA LEU A 65 -3.46 2.30 13.25
C LEU A 65 -2.37 3.27 12.78
N TYR A 66 -2.72 4.29 11.98
CA TYR A 66 -1.81 5.34 11.54
C TYR A 66 -1.15 6.01 12.74
N PHE A 67 -1.94 6.51 13.70
CA PHE A 67 -1.45 7.11 14.93
C PHE A 67 -0.45 6.21 15.68
N ARG A 68 -0.78 4.93 15.88
CA ARG A 68 0.08 3.97 16.59
C ARG A 68 1.33 3.58 15.81
N SER A 69 1.38 3.86 14.52
CA SER A 69 2.48 3.46 13.65
C SER A 69 3.60 4.48 13.58
N TYR A 70 3.39 5.68 14.08
CA TYR A 70 4.40 6.72 14.13
C TYR A 70 4.93 6.91 15.56
N PRO A 71 6.20 7.35 15.73
CA PRO A 71 6.73 7.72 17.05
C PRO A 71 5.91 8.82 17.70
N ASP A 72 6.02 8.91 19.02
CA ASP A 72 5.29 9.90 19.82
C ASP A 72 5.50 11.33 19.26
N GLY A 73 4.39 11.95 18.86
CA GLY A 73 4.32 13.32 18.37
C GLY A 73 4.48 13.50 16.85
N GLU A 74 4.86 12.49 16.07
CA GLU A 74 4.94 12.62 14.60
C GLU A 74 3.58 12.57 13.92
N ALA A 75 2.64 11.79 14.46
CA ALA A 75 1.28 11.70 13.95
C ALA A 75 0.30 12.65 14.68
N GLY A 76 0.80 13.64 15.39
CA GLY A 76 -0.04 14.54 16.19
C GLY A 76 -0.78 13.82 17.31
N ILE A 77 -2.08 14.08 17.44
CA ILE A 77 -2.99 13.34 18.32
C ILE A 77 -3.84 12.35 17.52
N CYS A 78 -4.46 11.39 18.19
CA CYS A 78 -5.23 10.33 17.53
C CYS A 78 -6.35 10.86 16.63
N GLU A 79 -7.00 11.94 17.04
CA GLU A 79 -8.08 12.61 16.30
C GLU A 79 -7.55 13.22 14.99
N GLU A 80 -6.36 13.81 14.99
CA GLU A 80 -5.71 14.36 13.80
C GLU A 80 -5.34 13.23 12.83
N ALA A 81 -4.76 12.14 13.33
CA ALA A 81 -4.42 10.99 12.53
C ALA A 81 -5.65 10.34 11.87
N VAL A 82 -6.78 10.30 12.56
CA VAL A 82 -8.06 9.85 11.97
C VAL A 82 -8.53 10.84 10.91
N ALA A 83 -8.47 12.14 11.18
CA ALA A 83 -8.87 13.17 10.23
C ALA A 83 -8.03 13.16 8.94
N ASP A 84 -6.72 12.87 9.02
CA ASP A 84 -5.86 12.73 7.85
C ASP A 84 -6.27 11.56 6.95
N VAL A 85 -6.65 10.42 7.53
CA VAL A 85 -7.15 9.28 6.76
C VAL A 85 -8.54 9.57 6.19
N GLU A 86 -9.40 10.28 6.94
CA GLU A 86 -10.70 10.77 6.45
C GLU A 86 -10.51 11.72 5.25
N ALA A 87 -9.61 12.69 5.34
CA ALA A 87 -9.27 13.64 4.26
C ALA A 87 -8.76 12.90 3.02
N THR A 88 -7.87 11.91 3.19
CA THR A 88 -7.41 11.06 2.09
C THR A 88 -8.58 10.31 1.43
N SER A 89 -9.46 9.73 2.24
CA SER A 89 -10.64 9.01 1.76
C SER A 89 -11.68 9.92 1.09
N ALA A 90 -11.78 11.18 1.53
CA ALA A 90 -12.66 12.20 0.95
C ALA A 90 -12.14 12.78 -0.38
N GLY A 91 -10.85 12.58 -0.69
CA GLY A 91 -10.23 13.03 -1.93
C GLY A 91 -9.41 14.31 -1.82
N ASP A 92 -9.11 14.80 -0.64
CA ASP A 92 -8.32 16.02 -0.44
C ASP A 92 -6.88 15.89 -0.98
N TYR A 93 -6.37 14.65 -1.05
CA TYR A 93 -5.06 14.31 -1.59
C TYR A 93 -5.11 13.54 -2.91
N GLY A 94 -6.16 13.75 -3.71
CA GLY A 94 -6.42 13.05 -4.97
C GLY A 94 -7.51 11.99 -4.83
N THR A 95 -7.93 11.42 -5.96
CA THR A 95 -9.02 10.44 -5.97
C THR A 95 -8.59 9.13 -5.31
N TRP A 96 -9.31 8.69 -4.29
CA TRP A 96 -9.09 7.40 -3.63
C TRP A 96 -9.17 6.24 -4.63
N VAL A 97 -8.19 5.32 -4.58
CA VAL A 97 -8.12 4.13 -5.45
C VAL A 97 -8.53 2.89 -4.65
N PRO A 98 -9.82 2.49 -4.69
CA PRO A 98 -10.36 1.46 -3.78
C PRO A 98 -9.66 0.09 -3.88
N GLU A 99 -9.18 -0.28 -5.06
CA GLU A 99 -8.49 -1.54 -5.30
C GLU A 99 -7.06 -1.57 -4.76
N ALA A 100 -6.43 -0.40 -4.59
CA ALA A 100 -5.06 -0.25 -4.13
C ALA A 100 -4.93 0.25 -2.67
N CYS A 101 -6.01 0.76 -2.09
CA CYS A 101 -6.06 1.09 -0.66
C CYS A 101 -6.34 -0.18 0.14
N LEU A 102 -5.28 -0.70 0.79
CA LEU A 102 -5.28 -2.02 1.38
C LEU A 102 -4.92 -1.99 2.86
N VAL A 103 -5.51 -2.90 3.61
CA VAL A 103 -5.19 -3.18 5.02
C VAL A 103 -4.68 -4.60 5.16
N ALA A 104 -3.61 -4.75 5.94
CA ALA A 104 -3.12 -6.03 6.42
C ALA A 104 -3.69 -6.27 7.82
N GLU A 105 -4.32 -7.43 8.02
CA GLU A 105 -4.92 -7.82 9.28
C GLU A 105 -4.31 -9.13 9.80
N GLU A 106 -4.13 -9.22 11.10
CA GLU A 106 -3.74 -10.43 11.82
C GLU A 106 -4.74 -10.67 12.95
N GLY A 107 -5.40 -11.82 12.94
CA GLY A 107 -6.47 -12.11 13.90
C GLY A 107 -7.67 -11.14 13.83
N GLY A 108 -7.92 -10.50 12.70
CA GLY A 108 -8.97 -9.50 12.51
C GLY A 108 -8.58 -8.07 12.91
N GLU A 109 -7.36 -7.86 13.45
CA GLU A 109 -6.87 -6.55 13.83
C GLU A 109 -5.98 -5.94 12.74
N PRO A 110 -6.14 -4.65 12.40
CA PRO A 110 -5.27 -3.95 11.49
C PRO A 110 -3.83 -3.86 12.03
N VAL A 111 -2.87 -4.32 11.24
CA VAL A 111 -1.43 -4.31 11.58
C VAL A 111 -0.58 -3.56 10.57
N GLY A 112 -1.13 -3.19 9.41
CA GLY A 112 -0.48 -2.35 8.41
C GLY A 112 -1.52 -1.86 7.40
N ALA A 113 -1.24 -0.74 6.73
CA ALA A 113 -2.08 -0.24 5.65
C ALA A 113 -1.26 0.51 4.61
N ILE A 114 -1.81 0.60 3.40
CA ILE A 114 -1.33 1.43 2.31
C ILE A 114 -2.50 2.24 1.76
N LEU A 115 -2.30 3.55 1.63
CA LEU A 115 -3.27 4.49 1.08
C LEU A 115 -2.78 5.00 -0.26
N VAL A 116 -3.61 4.90 -1.27
CA VAL A 116 -3.26 5.21 -2.67
C VAL A 116 -4.33 6.12 -3.28
N THR A 117 -3.88 7.18 -3.92
CA THR A 117 -4.75 8.10 -4.65
C THR A 117 -4.33 8.21 -6.12
N ASP A 118 -5.23 8.67 -6.93
CA ASP A 118 -5.02 9.02 -8.33
C ASP A 118 -5.01 10.55 -8.46
N ASN A 119 -4.07 11.06 -9.24
CA ASN A 119 -3.95 12.47 -9.54
C ASN A 119 -3.92 13.36 -8.28
N PRO A 120 -2.88 13.26 -7.44
CA PRO A 120 -2.75 14.08 -6.24
C PRO A 120 -2.58 15.58 -6.61
N PRO A 121 -2.93 16.50 -5.70
CA PRO A 121 -2.99 17.94 -5.99
C PRO A 121 -1.62 18.64 -5.95
N TRP A 122 -0.55 17.96 -6.39
CA TRP A 122 0.81 18.52 -6.45
C TRP A 122 1.37 18.47 -7.86
N ASP A 123 1.80 19.61 -8.39
CA ASP A 123 2.24 19.81 -9.78
C ASP A 123 3.38 18.86 -10.20
N ASP A 124 4.28 18.51 -9.27
CA ASP A 124 5.44 17.65 -9.52
C ASP A 124 5.09 16.15 -9.69
N VAL A 125 3.86 15.77 -9.38
CA VAL A 125 3.35 14.39 -9.45
C VAL A 125 1.97 14.31 -10.11
N GLU A 126 1.61 15.33 -10.88
CA GLU A 126 0.34 15.38 -11.62
C GLU A 126 0.18 14.15 -12.53
N GLY A 127 -1.03 13.57 -12.53
CA GLY A 127 -1.38 12.42 -13.37
C GLY A 127 -0.83 11.07 -12.93
N LEU A 128 -0.10 11.02 -11.81
CA LEU A 128 0.38 9.75 -11.25
C LEU A 128 -0.66 9.08 -10.34
N ILE A 129 -0.59 7.76 -10.28
CA ILE A 129 -1.02 7.05 -9.06
C ILE A 129 -0.02 7.40 -7.96
N PHE A 130 -0.49 7.70 -6.76
CA PHE A 130 0.40 8.13 -5.69
C PHE A 130 0.14 7.37 -4.39
N ILE A 131 1.20 6.81 -3.82
CA ILE A 131 1.14 6.22 -2.48
C ILE A 131 1.27 7.36 -1.49
N ILE A 132 0.13 7.70 -0.84
CA ILE A 132 0.06 8.75 0.17
C ILE A 132 0.77 8.28 1.43
N ASP A 133 0.43 7.07 1.91
CA ASP A 133 0.97 6.51 3.13
C ASP A 133 1.18 5.01 3.03
N LEU A 134 2.22 4.53 3.71
CA LEU A 134 2.50 3.13 4.00
C LEU A 134 2.97 3.01 5.45
N PHE A 135 2.17 2.39 6.27
CA PHE A 135 2.51 2.22 7.68
C PHE A 135 2.25 0.81 8.19
N VAL A 136 3.07 0.39 9.15
CA VAL A 136 2.97 -0.92 9.82
C VAL A 136 3.18 -0.70 11.31
N ALA A 137 2.30 -1.29 12.13
CA ALA A 137 2.39 -1.23 13.58
C ALA A 137 3.79 -1.60 14.08
N PRO A 138 4.39 -0.89 15.05
CA PRO A 138 5.79 -1.07 15.46
C PRO A 138 6.15 -2.52 15.78
N GLY A 139 5.30 -3.23 16.53
CA GLY A 139 5.50 -4.64 16.91
C GLY A 139 5.31 -5.65 15.77
N LYS A 140 4.94 -5.20 14.55
CA LYS A 140 4.71 -6.03 13.36
C LYS A 140 5.68 -5.74 12.22
N ARG A 141 6.59 -4.78 12.42
CA ARG A 141 7.64 -4.43 11.45
C ARG A 141 8.64 -5.57 11.28
N GLY A 142 9.39 -5.54 10.18
CA GLY A 142 10.41 -6.57 9.88
C GLY A 142 9.86 -7.91 9.39
N ARG A 143 8.54 -8.08 9.30
CA ARG A 143 7.85 -9.32 8.88
C ARG A 143 7.42 -9.33 7.41
N GLY A 144 7.86 -8.37 6.61
CA GLY A 144 7.51 -8.28 5.18
C GLY A 144 6.14 -7.66 4.88
N ILE A 145 5.36 -7.25 5.89
CA ILE A 145 3.98 -6.72 5.71
C ILE A 145 3.96 -5.51 4.78
N GLY A 146 4.87 -4.54 4.97
CA GLY A 146 4.95 -3.36 4.11
C GLY A 146 5.25 -3.71 2.65
N GLY A 147 6.18 -4.63 2.41
CA GLY A 147 6.48 -5.11 1.05
C GLY A 147 5.29 -5.82 0.41
N ALA A 148 4.58 -6.66 1.18
CA ALA A 148 3.38 -7.34 0.68
C ALA A 148 2.24 -6.35 0.33
N LEU A 149 2.05 -5.29 1.13
CA LEU A 149 1.09 -4.23 0.83
C LEU A 149 1.45 -3.47 -0.45
N VAL A 150 2.73 -3.06 -0.61
CA VAL A 150 3.20 -2.38 -1.83
C VAL A 150 3.00 -3.29 -3.05
N GLY A 151 3.44 -4.54 -2.98
CA GLY A 151 3.27 -5.49 -4.09
C GLY A 151 1.81 -5.71 -4.47
N ALA A 152 0.91 -5.83 -3.48
CA ALA A 152 -0.52 -5.98 -3.73
C ALA A 152 -1.16 -4.71 -4.33
N ALA A 153 -0.79 -3.52 -3.85
CA ALA A 153 -1.26 -2.26 -4.40
C ALA A 153 -0.78 -2.06 -5.85
N LEU A 154 0.50 -2.36 -6.15
CA LEU A 154 1.04 -2.30 -7.50
C LEU A 154 0.35 -3.28 -8.45
N ALA A 155 0.04 -4.49 -8.00
CA ALA A 155 -0.72 -5.46 -8.78
C ALA A 155 -2.15 -4.95 -9.09
N ALA A 156 -2.76 -4.21 -8.15
CA ALA A 156 -4.10 -3.66 -8.32
C ALA A 156 -4.15 -2.49 -9.32
N VAL A 157 -3.12 -1.63 -9.34
CA VAL A 157 -3.06 -0.49 -10.28
C VAL A 157 -2.50 -0.85 -11.65
N GLY A 158 -1.92 -2.05 -11.79
CA GLY A 158 -1.41 -2.56 -13.06
C GLY A 158 -0.20 -1.77 -13.59
N ASP A 159 -0.28 -1.42 -14.87
CA ASP A 159 0.84 -0.81 -15.61
C ASP A 159 0.93 0.72 -15.46
N ARG A 160 0.16 1.31 -14.59
CA ARG A 160 0.17 2.77 -14.37
C ARG A 160 1.46 3.21 -13.66
N GLU A 161 1.90 4.42 -13.98
CA GLU A 161 3.01 5.05 -13.29
C GLU A 161 2.62 5.38 -11.83
N VAL A 162 3.49 5.01 -10.88
CA VAL A 162 3.22 5.16 -9.44
C VAL A 162 4.32 5.97 -8.79
N GLY A 163 3.95 7.03 -8.07
CA GLY A 163 4.86 7.88 -7.30
C GLY A 163 4.65 7.74 -5.79
N LEU A 164 5.62 8.19 -5.04
CA LEU A 164 5.57 8.36 -3.58
C LEU A 164 6.61 9.36 -3.10
N ARG A 165 6.46 9.82 -1.86
CA ARG A 165 7.51 10.55 -1.14
C ARG A 165 7.96 9.77 0.08
N VAL A 166 9.26 9.81 0.36
CA VAL A 166 9.83 9.15 1.55
C VAL A 166 10.99 9.99 2.09
N GLU A 167 11.12 10.04 3.41
CA GLU A 167 12.24 10.70 4.06
C GLU A 167 13.57 10.02 3.70
N SER A 168 14.61 10.81 3.42
CA SER A 168 15.93 10.31 3.01
C SER A 168 16.55 9.37 4.04
N GLU A 169 16.28 9.59 5.31
CA GLU A 169 16.75 8.81 6.45
C GLU A 169 15.98 7.50 6.66
N ASN A 170 14.80 7.36 6.04
CA ASN A 170 13.96 6.15 6.17
C ASN A 170 14.47 5.02 5.25
N ALA A 171 15.68 4.50 5.59
CA ALA A 171 16.31 3.43 4.82
C ALA A 171 15.47 2.15 4.74
N ALA A 172 14.62 1.89 5.73
CA ALA A 172 13.76 0.71 5.73
C ALA A 172 12.66 0.81 4.66
N ALA A 173 11.96 1.93 4.57
CA ALA A 173 10.95 2.17 3.56
C ALA A 173 11.57 2.24 2.15
N ARG A 174 12.70 2.95 1.98
CA ARG A 174 13.40 3.03 0.71
C ARG A 174 13.74 1.66 0.14
N ARG A 175 14.27 0.73 0.97
CA ARG A 175 14.56 -0.64 0.54
C ARG A 175 13.33 -1.41 0.08
N ILE A 176 12.15 -1.14 0.65
CA ILE A 176 10.90 -1.72 0.18
C ILE A 176 10.60 -1.22 -1.22
N TYR A 177 10.62 0.09 -1.44
CA TYR A 177 10.28 0.71 -2.71
C TYR A 177 11.28 0.34 -3.82
N GLU A 178 12.58 0.39 -3.55
CA GLU A 178 13.63 -0.01 -4.50
C GLU A 178 13.46 -1.47 -4.98
N ARG A 179 13.10 -2.38 -4.08
CA ARG A 179 12.79 -3.79 -4.44
C ARG A 179 11.55 -3.95 -5.33
N HIS A 180 10.66 -2.99 -5.32
CA HIS A 180 9.47 -2.95 -6.16
C HIS A 180 9.66 -2.10 -7.44
N GLY A 181 10.89 -1.72 -7.76
CA GLY A 181 11.25 -1.02 -8.99
C GLY A 181 11.07 0.50 -8.95
N PHE A 182 10.92 1.08 -7.76
CA PHE A 182 10.93 2.54 -7.61
C PHE A 182 12.36 3.06 -7.67
N ALA A 183 12.54 4.20 -8.32
CA ALA A 183 13.79 4.95 -8.37
C ALA A 183 13.59 6.40 -7.91
N ALA A 184 14.62 6.98 -7.28
CA ALA A 184 14.59 8.39 -6.93
C ALA A 184 14.60 9.26 -8.20
N ARG A 185 13.82 10.32 -8.19
CA ARG A 185 13.78 11.38 -9.20
C ARG A 185 14.53 12.60 -8.72
#